data_7133c296b973d3b4390d31e3e3274506
#
_entry.id   7133c296b973d3b4390d31e3e3274506
#
_cell.length_a   1.000
_cell.length_b   1.000
_cell.length_c   1.000
_cell.angle_alpha   90.00
_cell.angle_beta   90.00
_cell.angle_gamma   90.00
#
_symmetry.space_group_name_H-M   'P 1'
#
loop_
_entity.id
_entity.type
_entity.pdbx_description
1 polymer ?
#
loop_
_entity_poly.entity_id
_entity_poly.type
_entity_poly.pdbx_seq_one_letter_code
_entity_poly.pdbx_strand_id
1 'polypeptide(L)'
;MAQLDFFFDPVCPWAWITSRWVVNVLEEQPMEVDWRFICLRIVNEERDYSQFPEGYERGHTRGLELLRVAAAVRAELGPESVLPLYTAFGRTIHLERNAVAFDDPSGVERILVELGYPTRLAKAATSTEHDDVVRTETTQALDRCGGNIGTPVLTFEPPDGPSFFGPVINKAPKGKDAVALWEAVMALGSNPHFSELKRSLRGRPDFD
;
A
#
# COMPACT_ATOMS: atom_id res chain seq x y z
N MET A 1 -9.92 4.16 17.83
CA MET A 1 -8.54 3.80 17.43
C MET A 1 -8.65 2.82 16.28
N ALA A 2 -7.79 2.94 15.27
CA ALA A 2 -7.82 2.04 14.13
C ALA A 2 -7.72 0.57 14.59
N GLN A 3 -8.45 -0.33 13.92
CA GLN A 3 -8.41 -1.77 14.18
C GLN A 3 -7.40 -2.47 13.26
N LEU A 4 -6.97 -1.76 12.21
CA LEU A 4 -5.97 -2.22 11.26
C LEU A 4 -5.09 -1.07 10.80
N ASP A 5 -3.75 -1.23 10.85
CA ASP A 5 -2.83 -0.45 10.03
C ASP A 5 -2.55 -1.22 8.74
N PHE A 6 -2.80 -0.60 7.60
CA PHE A 6 -2.49 -1.17 6.28
C PHE A 6 -1.38 -0.38 5.62
N PHE A 7 -0.19 -0.96 5.55
CA PHE A 7 0.97 -0.33 4.92
C PHE A 7 1.05 -0.69 3.43
N PHE A 8 1.06 0.32 2.57
CA PHE A 8 1.05 0.14 1.12
C PHE A 8 2.08 0.99 0.39
N ASP A 9 2.49 0.48 -0.77
CA ASP A 9 3.13 1.28 -1.83
C ASP A 9 2.20 1.26 -3.05
N PRO A 10 1.84 2.41 -3.65
CA PRO A 10 0.91 2.47 -4.78
C PRO A 10 1.34 1.65 -5.99
N VAL A 11 2.65 1.45 -6.19
CA VAL A 11 3.17 0.69 -7.34
C VAL A 11 3.20 -0.82 -7.12
N CYS A 12 2.97 -1.28 -5.88
CA CYS A 12 2.98 -2.71 -5.57
C CYS A 12 1.67 -3.39 -5.97
N PRO A 13 1.67 -4.31 -6.96
CA PRO A 13 0.44 -4.99 -7.38
C PRO A 13 -0.15 -5.88 -6.29
N TRP A 14 0.69 -6.43 -5.41
CA TRP A 14 0.24 -7.28 -4.31
C TRP A 14 -0.46 -6.46 -3.21
N ALA A 15 0.12 -5.31 -2.85
CA ALA A 15 -0.53 -4.38 -1.93
C ALA A 15 -1.87 -3.89 -2.50
N TRP A 16 -1.92 -3.61 -3.80
CA TRP A 16 -3.16 -3.23 -4.48
C TRP A 16 -4.26 -4.29 -4.32
N ILE A 17 -3.98 -5.55 -4.70
CA ILE A 17 -4.97 -6.63 -4.60
C ILE A 17 -5.40 -6.85 -3.15
N THR A 18 -4.45 -6.87 -2.21
CA THR A 18 -4.77 -7.06 -0.79
C THR A 18 -5.59 -5.89 -0.25
N SER A 19 -5.32 -4.66 -0.68
CA SER A 19 -6.15 -3.51 -0.29
C SER A 19 -7.59 -3.63 -0.81
N ARG A 20 -7.79 -4.16 -2.01
CA ARG A 20 -9.14 -4.41 -2.55
C ARG A 20 -9.88 -5.49 -1.75
N TRP A 21 -9.15 -6.53 -1.31
CA TRP A 21 -9.72 -7.50 -0.39
C TRP A 21 -10.13 -6.86 0.94
N VAL A 22 -9.29 -6.03 1.55
CA VAL A 22 -9.65 -5.31 2.79
C VAL A 22 -10.88 -4.43 2.57
N VAL A 23 -10.95 -3.70 1.45
CA VAL A 23 -12.15 -2.90 1.11
C VAL A 23 -13.40 -3.78 0.99
N ASN A 24 -13.30 -4.97 0.36
CA ASN A 24 -14.42 -5.91 0.28
C ASN A 24 -14.82 -6.46 1.67
N VAL A 25 -13.87 -6.61 2.60
CA VAL A 25 -14.18 -6.97 4.01
C VAL A 25 -14.94 -5.84 4.69
N LEU A 26 -14.54 -4.57 4.45
CA LEU A 26 -15.20 -3.39 5.04
C LEU A 26 -16.67 -3.24 4.61
N GLU A 27 -17.04 -3.75 3.42
CA GLU A 27 -18.43 -3.77 2.97
C GLU A 27 -19.31 -4.73 3.79
N GLU A 28 -18.72 -5.80 4.32
CA GLU A 28 -19.42 -6.82 5.11
C GLU A 28 -19.28 -6.59 6.63
N GLN A 29 -18.11 -6.13 7.05
CA GLN A 29 -17.74 -5.91 8.44
C GLN A 29 -17.03 -4.55 8.57
N PRO A 30 -17.75 -3.45 8.87
CA PRO A 30 -17.14 -2.14 9.03
C PRO A 30 -16.11 -2.12 10.18
N MET A 31 -14.92 -1.60 9.88
CA MET A 31 -13.85 -1.37 10.85
C MET A 31 -13.04 -0.13 10.47
N GLU A 32 -12.32 0.44 11.44
CA GLU A 32 -11.40 1.56 11.19
C GLU A 32 -10.06 1.05 10.68
N VAL A 33 -9.63 1.54 9.51
CA VAL A 33 -8.34 1.21 8.88
C VAL A 33 -7.51 2.48 8.75
N ASP A 34 -6.30 2.47 9.30
CA ASP A 34 -5.30 3.52 9.03
C ASP A 34 -4.43 3.09 7.83
N TRP A 35 -4.53 3.86 6.74
CA TRP A 35 -3.79 3.62 5.50
C TRP A 35 -2.44 4.30 5.58
N ARG A 36 -1.39 3.50 5.77
CA ARG A 36 -0.03 3.93 6.07
C ARG A 36 0.93 3.61 4.93
N PHE A 37 2.12 4.20 4.99
CA PHE A 37 3.09 4.14 3.91
C PHE A 37 4.19 3.11 4.19
N ILE A 38 4.50 2.29 3.17
CA ILE A 38 5.74 1.53 3.07
C ILE A 38 6.31 1.71 1.67
N CYS A 39 7.46 2.34 1.56
CA CYS A 39 8.04 2.75 0.28
C CYS A 39 9.03 1.71 -0.23
N LEU A 40 8.76 1.07 -1.36
CA LEU A 40 9.65 0.10 -1.97
C LEU A 40 10.99 0.71 -2.40
N ARG A 41 11.05 2.01 -2.72
CA ARG A 41 12.30 2.69 -3.02
C ARG A 41 13.22 2.75 -1.80
N ILE A 42 12.65 2.95 -0.59
CA ILE A 42 13.36 2.96 0.68
C ILE A 42 13.71 1.53 1.11
N VAL A 43 12.76 0.59 1.03
CA VAL A 43 13.01 -0.83 1.37
C VAL A 43 14.17 -1.43 0.56
N ASN A 44 14.38 -0.94 -0.65
CA ASN A 44 15.42 -1.43 -1.56
C ASN A 44 16.57 -0.43 -1.77
N GLU A 45 16.76 0.57 -0.89
CA GLU A 45 17.73 1.63 -1.11
C GLU A 45 19.19 1.13 -1.13
N GLU A 46 19.48 0.03 -0.42
CA GLU A 46 20.81 -0.61 -0.40
C GLU A 46 21.01 -1.64 -1.52
N ARG A 47 19.99 -1.92 -2.33
CA ARG A 47 20.08 -2.94 -3.39
C ARG A 47 20.64 -2.33 -4.67
N ASP A 48 21.45 -3.11 -5.36
CA ASP A 48 21.94 -2.77 -6.70
C ASP A 48 20.82 -2.96 -7.74
N TYR A 49 20.20 -1.86 -8.17
CA TYR A 49 19.12 -1.88 -9.15
C TYR A 49 19.55 -2.40 -10.53
N SER A 50 20.86 -2.46 -10.83
CA SER A 50 21.34 -3.05 -12.07
C SER A 50 21.02 -4.56 -12.19
N GLN A 51 20.75 -5.21 -11.07
CA GLN A 51 20.37 -6.62 -11.01
C GLN A 51 18.87 -6.87 -11.23
N PHE A 52 18.08 -5.82 -11.36
CA PHE A 52 16.62 -5.90 -11.57
C PHE A 52 16.27 -5.65 -13.05
N PRO A 53 15.08 -6.05 -13.49
CA PRO A 53 14.59 -5.73 -14.82
C PRO A 53 14.60 -4.23 -15.10
N GLU A 54 14.80 -3.87 -16.37
CA GLU A 54 14.70 -2.48 -16.82
C GLU A 54 13.39 -1.82 -16.38
N GLY A 55 13.46 -0.56 -15.95
CA GLY A 55 12.32 0.20 -15.45
C GLY A 55 11.92 -0.07 -13.99
N TYR A 56 12.56 -1.06 -13.33
CA TYR A 56 12.21 -1.39 -11.94
C TYR A 56 12.54 -0.24 -10.98
N GLU A 57 13.71 0.38 -11.12
CA GLU A 57 14.11 1.54 -10.33
C GLU A 57 13.16 2.72 -10.53
N ARG A 58 12.79 3.03 -11.79
CA ARG A 58 11.82 4.10 -12.09
C ARG A 58 10.45 3.79 -11.47
N GLY A 59 10.03 2.52 -11.49
CA GLY A 59 8.80 2.08 -10.85
C GLY A 59 8.80 2.40 -9.35
N HIS A 60 9.86 2.04 -8.63
CA HIS A 60 9.98 2.32 -7.19
C HIS A 60 10.12 3.82 -6.90
N THR A 61 10.83 4.58 -7.75
CA THR A 61 10.92 6.05 -7.63
C THR A 61 9.54 6.69 -7.77
N ARG A 62 8.73 6.24 -8.74
CA ARG A 62 7.34 6.67 -8.88
C ARG A 62 6.52 6.35 -7.62
N GLY A 63 6.73 5.18 -7.00
CA GLY A 63 6.10 4.84 -5.72
C GLY A 63 6.38 5.90 -4.65
N LEU A 64 7.65 6.31 -4.48
CA LEU A 64 8.03 7.36 -3.55
C LEU A 64 7.38 8.72 -3.90
N GLU A 65 7.39 9.11 -5.16
CA GLU A 65 6.75 10.35 -5.64
C GLU A 65 5.24 10.38 -5.29
N LEU A 66 4.52 9.28 -5.51
CA LEU A 66 3.11 9.16 -5.17
C LEU A 66 2.84 9.11 -3.67
N LEU A 67 3.73 8.49 -2.89
CA LEU A 67 3.63 8.47 -1.43
C LEU A 67 3.86 9.86 -0.81
N ARG A 68 4.75 10.68 -1.38
CA ARG A 68 4.91 12.09 -1.00
C ARG A 68 3.62 12.87 -1.20
N VAL A 69 2.94 12.67 -2.33
CA VAL A 69 1.63 13.29 -2.59
C VAL A 69 0.60 12.79 -1.59
N ALA A 70 0.56 11.49 -1.31
CA ALA A 70 -0.38 10.93 -0.34
C ALA A 70 -0.13 11.47 1.08
N ALA A 71 1.13 11.67 1.47
CA ALA A 71 1.49 12.26 2.75
C ALA A 71 1.07 13.74 2.83
N ALA A 72 1.27 14.52 1.75
CA ALA A 72 0.80 15.91 1.67
C ALA A 72 -0.73 16.01 1.74
N VAL A 73 -1.43 15.14 1.01
CA VAL A 73 -2.90 15.07 1.04
C VAL A 73 -3.40 14.71 2.43
N ARG A 74 -2.82 13.68 3.07
CA ARG A 74 -3.17 13.30 4.44
C ARG A 74 -2.93 14.42 5.45
N ALA A 75 -1.81 15.13 5.33
CA ALA A 75 -1.46 16.23 6.22
C ALA A 75 -2.44 17.40 6.14
N GLU A 76 -2.98 17.68 4.96
CA GLU A 76 -3.89 18.81 4.75
C GLU A 76 -5.37 18.43 4.89
N LEU A 77 -5.77 17.24 4.42
CA LEU A 77 -7.17 16.85 4.30
C LEU A 77 -7.61 15.77 5.30
N GLY A 78 -6.68 15.23 6.07
CA GLY A 78 -6.97 14.17 7.04
C GLY A 78 -6.76 12.75 6.50
N PRO A 79 -6.72 11.75 7.40
CA PRO A 79 -6.41 10.35 7.05
C PRO A 79 -7.46 9.71 6.13
N GLU A 80 -8.71 10.14 6.18
CA GLU A 80 -9.80 9.64 5.32
C GLU A 80 -9.58 9.94 3.83
N SER A 81 -8.71 10.90 3.50
CA SER A 81 -8.37 11.26 2.12
C SER A 81 -7.43 10.25 1.44
N VAL A 82 -6.74 9.40 2.22
CA VAL A 82 -5.69 8.50 1.71
C VAL A 82 -6.29 7.37 0.86
N LEU A 83 -7.34 6.69 1.34
CA LEU A 83 -7.93 5.56 0.61
C LEU A 83 -8.50 5.95 -0.76
N PRO A 84 -9.26 7.05 -0.91
CA PRO A 84 -9.72 7.50 -2.23
C PRO A 84 -8.55 7.79 -3.17
N LEU A 85 -7.50 8.48 -2.69
CA LEU A 85 -6.32 8.80 -3.47
C LEU A 85 -5.56 7.53 -3.90
N TYR A 86 -5.29 6.61 -2.96
CA TYR A 86 -4.67 5.32 -3.25
C TYR A 86 -5.48 4.52 -4.26
N THR A 87 -6.81 4.55 -4.14
CA THR A 87 -7.70 3.87 -5.09
C THR A 87 -7.58 4.45 -6.49
N ALA A 88 -7.51 5.77 -6.64
CA ALA A 88 -7.35 6.42 -7.93
C ALA A 88 -5.96 6.14 -8.56
N PHE A 89 -4.89 6.21 -7.76
CA PHE A 89 -3.54 5.84 -8.21
C PHE A 89 -3.48 4.38 -8.66
N GLY A 90 -3.97 3.47 -7.83
CA GLY A 90 -3.94 2.05 -8.12
C GLY A 90 -4.80 1.64 -9.32
N ARG A 91 -5.95 2.30 -9.54
CA ARG A 91 -6.75 2.12 -10.74
C ARG A 91 -5.93 2.46 -11.98
N THR A 92 -5.30 3.63 -12.02
CA THR A 92 -4.48 4.07 -13.16
C THR A 92 -3.30 3.14 -13.40
N ILE A 93 -2.58 2.72 -12.33
CA ILE A 93 -1.39 1.88 -12.45
C ILE A 93 -1.76 0.45 -12.84
N HIS A 94 -2.69 -0.18 -12.14
CA HIS A 94 -2.90 -1.62 -12.19
C HIS A 94 -4.03 -2.04 -13.14
N LEU A 95 -5.16 -1.31 -13.16
CA LEU A 95 -6.29 -1.64 -14.02
C LEU A 95 -6.12 -1.05 -15.41
N GLU A 96 -5.81 0.23 -15.52
CA GLU A 96 -5.59 0.92 -16.78
C GLU A 96 -4.19 0.63 -17.36
N ARG A 97 -3.28 0.02 -16.59
CA ARG A 97 -1.88 -0.30 -16.96
C ARG A 97 -1.12 0.92 -17.46
N ASN A 98 -1.42 2.09 -16.90
CA ASN A 98 -0.91 3.38 -17.33
C ASN A 98 -0.06 4.06 -16.25
N ALA A 99 0.89 3.33 -15.66
CA ALA A 99 1.77 3.87 -14.63
C ALA A 99 2.59 5.09 -15.13
N VAL A 100 2.90 5.13 -16.44
CA VAL A 100 3.65 6.23 -17.07
C VAL A 100 2.89 7.56 -17.04
N ALA A 101 1.58 7.55 -16.82
CA ALA A 101 0.81 8.79 -16.63
C ALA A 101 1.34 9.63 -15.46
N PHE A 102 2.02 9.02 -14.50
CA PHE A 102 2.61 9.69 -13.35
C PHE A 102 4.08 10.09 -13.53
N ASP A 103 4.64 9.94 -14.73
CA ASP A 103 5.95 10.49 -15.06
C ASP A 103 5.87 12.00 -15.40
N ASP A 104 4.65 12.49 -15.59
CA ASP A 104 4.34 13.91 -15.77
C ASP A 104 3.45 14.40 -14.60
N PRO A 105 3.72 15.59 -14.05
CA PRO A 105 2.91 16.18 -12.95
C PRO A 105 1.40 16.26 -13.25
N SER A 106 1.01 16.43 -14.52
CA SER A 106 -0.39 16.49 -14.94
C SER A 106 -1.17 15.22 -14.63
N GLY A 107 -0.50 14.08 -14.58
CA GLY A 107 -1.12 12.81 -14.20
C GLY A 107 -1.62 12.81 -12.74
N VAL A 108 -0.81 13.34 -11.83
CA VAL A 108 -1.20 13.53 -10.42
C VAL A 108 -2.27 14.61 -10.30
N GLU A 109 -2.09 15.76 -10.98
CA GLU A 109 -3.07 16.85 -10.95
C GLU A 109 -4.46 16.39 -11.40
N ARG A 110 -4.55 15.59 -12.45
CA ARG A 110 -5.81 14.99 -12.94
C ARG A 110 -6.50 14.18 -11.86
N ILE A 111 -5.76 13.34 -11.13
CA ILE A 111 -6.33 12.54 -10.03
C ILE A 111 -6.83 13.45 -8.90
N LEU A 112 -6.05 14.47 -8.53
CA LEU A 112 -6.48 15.42 -7.50
C LEU A 112 -7.75 16.17 -7.89
N VAL A 113 -7.87 16.60 -9.16
CA VAL A 113 -9.10 17.23 -9.69
C VAL A 113 -10.29 16.27 -9.63
N GLU A 114 -10.10 15.01 -10.05
CA GLU A 114 -11.15 13.98 -10.00
C GLU A 114 -11.71 13.79 -8.59
N LEU A 115 -10.83 13.86 -7.57
CA LEU A 115 -11.19 13.70 -6.17
C LEU A 115 -11.66 15.00 -5.49
N GLY A 116 -11.59 16.14 -6.18
CA GLY A 116 -11.89 17.46 -5.59
C GLY A 116 -10.81 17.93 -4.61
N TYR A 117 -9.59 17.41 -4.72
CA TYR A 117 -8.46 17.80 -3.88
C TYR A 117 -7.66 18.95 -4.49
N PRO A 118 -6.97 19.78 -3.68
CA PRO A 118 -6.19 20.89 -4.18
C PRO A 118 -5.06 20.43 -5.10
N THR A 119 -5.06 20.88 -6.37
CA THR A 119 -4.06 20.47 -7.38
C THR A 119 -2.64 20.87 -7.02
N ARG A 120 -2.43 21.90 -6.20
CA ARG A 120 -1.11 22.30 -5.71
C ARG A 120 -0.37 21.20 -4.95
N LEU A 121 -1.11 20.23 -4.38
CA LEU A 121 -0.53 19.08 -3.66
C LEU A 121 0.25 18.13 -4.59
N ALA A 122 0.03 18.20 -5.91
CA ALA A 122 0.84 17.46 -6.88
C ALA A 122 2.33 17.82 -6.81
N LYS A 123 2.67 19.04 -6.39
CA LYS A 123 4.07 19.51 -6.24
C LYS A 123 4.84 18.70 -5.20
N ALA A 124 4.14 18.05 -4.27
CA ALA A 124 4.77 17.19 -3.28
C ALA A 124 5.52 16.00 -3.91
N ALA A 125 5.14 15.55 -5.10
CA ALA A 125 5.82 14.45 -5.80
C ALA A 125 7.34 14.67 -5.91
N THR A 126 7.75 15.91 -6.17
CA THR A 126 9.15 16.29 -6.34
C THR A 126 9.77 17.00 -5.12
N SER A 127 9.00 17.16 -4.04
CA SER A 127 9.45 17.76 -2.78
C SER A 127 9.88 16.69 -1.78
N THR A 128 10.95 16.93 -1.03
CA THR A 128 11.39 16.05 0.06
C THR A 128 10.72 16.39 1.41
N GLU A 129 9.81 17.34 1.44
CA GLU A 129 9.14 17.82 2.67
C GLU A 129 8.46 16.71 3.46
N HIS A 130 7.95 15.67 2.78
CA HIS A 130 7.24 14.55 3.39
C HIS A 130 8.08 13.26 3.48
N ASP A 131 9.37 13.29 3.15
CA ASP A 131 10.23 12.09 3.17
C ASP A 131 10.36 11.50 4.57
N ASP A 132 10.43 12.34 5.60
CA ASP A 132 10.55 11.87 6.99
C ASP A 132 9.32 11.05 7.42
N VAL A 133 8.13 11.47 7.02
CA VAL A 133 6.89 10.73 7.31
C VAL A 133 6.86 9.39 6.56
N VAL A 134 7.20 9.38 5.27
CA VAL A 134 7.25 8.17 4.45
C VAL A 134 8.32 7.21 4.98
N ARG A 135 9.49 7.70 5.36
CA ARG A 135 10.59 6.89 5.93
C ARG A 135 10.23 6.33 7.29
N THR A 136 9.66 7.16 8.17
CA THR A 136 9.25 6.73 9.52
C THR A 136 8.25 5.60 9.45
N GLU A 137 7.20 5.71 8.62
CA GLU A 137 6.20 4.65 8.50
C GLU A 137 6.75 3.40 7.81
N THR A 138 7.64 3.57 6.82
CA THR A 138 8.37 2.44 6.22
C THR A 138 9.17 1.68 7.28
N THR A 139 9.94 2.39 8.10
CA THR A 139 10.71 1.79 9.20
C THR A 139 9.82 1.07 10.20
N GLN A 140 8.70 1.69 10.60
CA GLN A 140 7.73 1.04 11.50
C GLN A 140 7.18 -0.27 10.93
N ALA A 141 6.84 -0.31 9.64
CA ALA A 141 6.38 -1.54 9.00
C ALA A 141 7.45 -2.64 9.01
N LEU A 142 8.71 -2.27 8.71
CA LEU A 142 9.83 -3.20 8.73
C LEU A 142 10.13 -3.72 10.14
N ASP A 143 10.16 -2.86 11.13
CA ASP A 143 10.46 -3.21 12.53
C ASP A 143 9.40 -4.17 13.10
N ARG A 144 8.12 -3.93 12.79
CA ARG A 144 7.02 -4.77 13.25
C ARG A 144 7.03 -6.18 12.65
N CYS A 145 7.64 -6.38 11.50
CA CYS A 145 7.71 -7.68 10.81
C CYS A 145 9.11 -8.32 10.82
N GLY A 146 10.10 -7.70 11.46
CA GLY A 146 11.46 -8.24 11.57
C GLY A 146 12.38 -7.96 10.37
N GLY A 147 12.07 -6.98 9.53
CA GLY A 147 12.88 -6.58 8.37
C GLY A 147 12.81 -7.57 7.20
N ASN A 148 13.56 -7.31 6.14
CA ASN A 148 13.70 -8.14 4.92
C ASN A 148 12.36 -8.61 4.31
N ILE A 149 11.37 -7.74 4.34
CA ILE A 149 10.04 -7.95 3.79
C ILE A 149 9.73 -6.91 2.71
N GLY A 150 8.63 -7.11 2.02
CA GLY A 150 8.08 -6.13 1.07
C GLY A 150 6.74 -5.57 1.57
N THR A 151 5.84 -5.31 0.63
CA THR A 151 4.50 -4.79 0.88
C THR A 151 3.44 -5.71 0.25
N PRO A 152 2.21 -5.81 0.80
CA PRO A 152 1.68 -5.07 1.95
C PRO A 152 2.17 -5.57 3.31
N VAL A 153 2.06 -4.72 4.33
CA VAL A 153 2.15 -5.12 5.74
C VAL A 153 0.85 -4.76 6.42
N LEU A 154 0.33 -5.66 7.24
CA LEU A 154 -0.86 -5.47 8.05
C LEU A 154 -0.50 -5.59 9.52
N THR A 155 -0.93 -4.61 10.34
CA THR A 155 -0.87 -4.69 11.80
C THR A 155 -2.30 -4.70 12.32
N PHE A 156 -2.70 -5.77 12.99
CA PHE A 156 -3.99 -5.90 13.62
C PHE A 156 -3.94 -5.31 15.03
N GLU A 157 -4.99 -4.59 15.43
CA GLU A 157 -5.07 -3.94 16.75
C GLU A 157 -3.81 -3.09 17.08
N PRO A 158 -3.43 -2.14 16.18
CA PRO A 158 -2.22 -1.33 16.37
C PRO A 158 -2.29 -0.51 17.67
N PRO A 159 -1.13 -0.12 18.26
CA PRO A 159 0.21 -0.34 17.74
C PRO A 159 0.85 -1.68 18.10
N ASP A 160 0.32 -2.39 19.11
CA ASP A 160 0.99 -3.51 19.79
C ASP A 160 0.52 -4.90 19.31
N GLY A 161 -0.47 -4.94 18.44
CA GLY A 161 -0.99 -6.18 17.89
C GLY A 161 -0.08 -6.84 16.85
N PRO A 162 -0.41 -8.07 16.42
CA PRO A 162 0.43 -8.83 15.50
C PRO A 162 0.53 -8.16 14.13
N SER A 163 1.74 -8.21 13.58
CA SER A 163 2.05 -7.64 12.26
C SER A 163 2.55 -8.70 11.31
N PHE A 164 2.10 -8.65 10.04
CA PHE A 164 2.46 -9.61 9.02
C PHE A 164 2.76 -8.94 7.69
N PHE A 165 3.79 -9.45 7.01
CA PHE A 165 3.94 -9.25 5.57
C PHE A 165 2.89 -10.08 4.82
N GLY A 166 1.99 -9.43 4.13
CA GLY A 166 0.90 -10.09 3.43
C GLY A 166 -0.46 -9.89 4.13
N PRO A 167 -1.46 -10.74 3.80
CA PRO A 167 -1.38 -11.86 2.87
C PRO A 167 -1.08 -11.43 1.43
N VAL A 168 -0.23 -12.18 0.73
CA VAL A 168 0.00 -11.98 -0.70
C VAL A 168 -0.99 -12.86 -1.45
N ILE A 169 -2.01 -12.25 -2.02
CA ILE A 169 -3.08 -12.92 -2.78
C ILE A 169 -3.05 -12.45 -4.23
N ASN A 170 -3.43 -13.31 -5.16
CA ASN A 170 -3.40 -13.00 -6.59
C ASN A 170 -4.74 -12.48 -7.14
N LYS A 171 -5.82 -12.60 -6.38
CA LYS A 171 -7.16 -12.05 -6.67
C LYS A 171 -7.84 -11.68 -5.36
N ALA A 172 -8.52 -10.54 -5.32
CA ALA A 172 -9.28 -10.10 -4.15
C ALA A 172 -10.62 -10.86 -4.05
N PRO A 173 -10.84 -11.70 -3.02
CA PRO A 173 -12.14 -12.30 -2.80
C PRO A 173 -13.18 -11.26 -2.39
N LYS A 174 -14.47 -11.55 -2.61
CA LYS A 174 -15.61 -10.67 -2.34
C LYS A 174 -16.63 -11.35 -1.42
N GLY A 175 -17.48 -10.55 -0.77
CA GLY A 175 -18.56 -11.04 0.06
C GLY A 175 -18.07 -12.01 1.14
N LYS A 176 -18.76 -13.11 1.32
CA LYS A 176 -18.45 -14.13 2.34
C LYS A 176 -17.05 -14.72 2.22
N ASP A 177 -16.51 -14.84 1.00
CA ASP A 177 -15.16 -15.37 0.80
C ASP A 177 -14.10 -14.38 1.28
N ALA A 178 -14.36 -13.05 1.16
CA ALA A 178 -13.49 -12.03 1.72
C ALA A 178 -13.44 -12.12 3.24
N VAL A 179 -14.59 -12.27 3.88
CA VAL A 179 -14.70 -12.43 5.34
C VAL A 179 -14.04 -13.72 5.82
N ALA A 180 -14.28 -14.84 5.14
CA ALA A 180 -13.69 -16.13 5.51
C ALA A 180 -12.15 -16.08 5.45
N LEU A 181 -11.58 -15.44 4.43
CA LEU A 181 -10.13 -15.23 4.36
C LEU A 181 -9.64 -14.30 5.49
N TRP A 182 -10.41 -13.25 5.81
CA TRP A 182 -10.08 -12.34 6.91
C TRP A 182 -10.00 -13.07 8.25
N GLU A 183 -11.02 -13.85 8.59
CA GLU A 183 -11.07 -14.63 9.82
C GLU A 183 -9.89 -15.63 9.91
N ALA A 184 -9.55 -16.30 8.80
CA ALA A 184 -8.42 -17.21 8.74
C ALA A 184 -7.08 -16.48 8.97
N VAL A 185 -6.86 -15.30 8.35
CA VAL A 185 -5.65 -14.50 8.53
C VAL A 185 -5.56 -13.98 9.97
N MET A 186 -6.68 -13.52 10.53
CA MET A 186 -6.73 -13.09 11.93
C MET A 186 -6.39 -14.23 12.90
N ALA A 187 -6.95 -15.42 12.69
CA ALA A 187 -6.67 -16.59 13.52
C ALA A 187 -5.20 -17.00 13.48
N LEU A 188 -4.58 -16.96 12.29
CA LEU A 188 -3.14 -17.20 12.13
C LEU A 188 -2.32 -16.10 12.81
N GLY A 189 -2.67 -14.84 12.56
CA GLY A 189 -1.97 -13.68 13.09
C GLY A 189 -1.97 -13.58 14.60
N SER A 190 -3.06 -13.98 15.23
CA SER A 190 -3.20 -13.97 16.69
C SER A 190 -2.48 -15.13 17.39
N ASN A 191 -1.94 -16.09 16.65
CA ASN A 191 -1.21 -17.21 17.24
C ASN A 191 0.28 -16.86 17.42
N PRO A 192 0.78 -16.75 18.68
CA PRO A 192 2.16 -16.31 18.92
C PRO A 192 3.24 -17.31 18.45
N HIS A 193 2.83 -18.53 18.07
CA HIS A 193 3.73 -19.57 17.57
C HIS A 193 3.71 -19.68 16.05
N PHE A 194 2.86 -18.90 15.37
CA PHE A 194 2.78 -18.88 13.91
C PHE A 194 3.73 -17.85 13.33
N SER A 195 4.62 -18.24 12.43
CA SER A 195 5.60 -17.36 11.82
C SER A 195 5.40 -17.19 10.32
N GLU A 196 5.20 -18.26 9.57
CA GLU A 196 5.13 -18.19 8.11
C GLU A 196 4.26 -19.30 7.51
N LEU A 197 3.47 -18.94 6.50
CA LEU A 197 2.84 -19.86 5.58
C LEU A 197 3.09 -19.36 4.15
N LYS A 198 3.84 -20.13 3.36
CA LYS A 198 4.28 -19.72 2.03
C LYS A 198 3.94 -20.75 0.96
N ARG A 199 3.41 -20.26 -0.16
CA ARG A 199 3.20 -21.07 -1.37
C ARG A 199 4.26 -20.70 -2.41
N SER A 200 5.05 -21.67 -2.89
CA SER A 200 6.11 -21.44 -3.86
C SER A 200 5.59 -21.05 -5.25
N LEU A 201 4.45 -21.63 -5.66
CA LEU A 201 3.79 -21.32 -6.92
C LEU A 201 2.77 -20.21 -6.69
N ARG A 202 3.14 -18.98 -7.09
CA ARG A 202 2.22 -17.85 -7.09
C ARG A 202 1.56 -17.72 -8.47
N GLY A 203 0.26 -17.52 -8.50
CA GLY A 203 -0.45 -17.03 -9.67
C GLY A 203 0.04 -15.63 -10.05
N ARG A 204 -0.22 -15.20 -11.28
CA ARG A 204 -0.02 -13.79 -11.66
C ARG A 204 -1.07 -12.92 -10.97
N PRO A 205 -0.78 -11.61 -10.73
CA PRO A 205 -1.79 -10.67 -10.28
C PRO A 205 -3.02 -10.70 -11.20
N ASP A 206 -4.21 -10.84 -10.61
CA ASP A 206 -5.51 -10.78 -11.27
C ASP A 206 -6.29 -9.62 -10.62
N PHE A 207 -6.56 -8.61 -11.41
CA PHE A 207 -7.16 -7.36 -10.97
C PHE A 207 -8.68 -7.29 -11.21
N ASP A 208 -9.29 -8.36 -11.78
CA ASP A 208 -10.72 -8.43 -12.10
C ASP A 208 -11.60 -8.74 -10.87
#